data_5fd0edfdfce5bd95efca306048f0dbbf
#
_entry.id   5fd0edfdfce5bd95efca306048f0dbbf
#
_cell.length_a   1.000
_cell.length_b   1.000
_cell.length_c   1.000
_cell.angle_alpha   90.00
_cell.angle_beta   90.00
_cell.angle_gamma   90.00
#
_symmetry.space_group_name_H-M   'P 1'
#
loop_
_entity.id
_entity.type
_entity.pdbx_description
1 polymer ?
#
loop_
_entity_poly.entity_id
_entity_poly.type
_entity_poly.pdbx_seq_one_letter_code
_entity_poly.pdbx_strand_id
1 'polypeptide(L)'
;ENTQDSPELPQVSKISVSYNEKNFLFNPEEIDYVEANDGKVFVYVKREQYTGAFRMGELEEKLARFGFFRCHRSYIVNMQKVVELVKWTRNSYSLRLSGYEKTDVPLSKGKIQELRSMYEF
;
A
#
# COMPACT_ATOMS: atom_id res chain seq x y z
N GLU A 1 -14.41 -31.96 7.77
CA GLU A 1 -14.00 -31.63 7.46
C GLU A 1 -13.71 -31.21 7.00
N ASN A 2 -13.90 -31.32 7.42
CA ASN A 2 -13.35 -30.94 7.03
C ASN A 2 -13.15 -30.57 6.71
N THR A 3 -13.47 -30.61 6.91
CA THR A 3 -13.14 -30.20 6.72
C THR A 3 -13.20 -29.70 6.61
N GLN A 4 -13.53 -29.80 7.01
CA GLN A 4 -13.44 -29.31 7.12
C GLN A 4 -13.66 -29.06 7.50
N ASP A 5 -14.21 -29.63 7.80
CA ASP A 5 -14.17 -29.34 8.41
C ASP A 5 -13.59 -29.08 9.58
N SER A 6 -13.06 -29.23 9.61
CA SER A 6 -12.23 -28.82 10.71
C SER A 6 -12.58 -27.37 11.06
N PRO A 7 -12.58 -26.95 12.36
CA PRO A 7 -12.83 -25.55 12.69
C PRO A 7 -11.72 -24.73 12.03
N GLU A 8 -12.12 -23.89 11.14
CA GLU A 8 -11.15 -23.06 10.45
C GLU A 8 -10.57 -22.04 11.41
N LEU A 9 -9.27 -21.89 11.35
CA LEU A 9 -8.63 -20.81 12.07
C LEU A 9 -9.14 -19.49 11.51
N PRO A 10 -9.23 -18.45 12.33
CA PRO A 10 -9.61 -17.14 11.82
C PRO A 10 -8.66 -16.73 10.70
N GLN A 11 -9.20 -16.11 9.69
CA GLN A 11 -8.39 -15.58 8.60
C GLN A 11 -7.55 -14.45 9.14
N VAL A 12 -6.24 -14.63 9.12
CA VAL A 12 -5.30 -13.62 9.58
C VAL A 12 -4.57 -13.10 8.37
N SER A 13 -4.89 -11.87 7.98
CA SER A 13 -4.35 -11.26 6.78
C SER A 13 -3.07 -10.48 7.11
N LYS A 14 -2.04 -11.20 7.49
CA LYS A 14 -0.77 -10.57 7.79
C LYS A 14 0.12 -10.55 6.56
N ILE A 15 0.94 -9.51 6.48
CA ILE A 15 1.89 -9.33 5.40
C ILE A 15 3.28 -9.60 5.95
N SER A 16 3.98 -10.53 5.34
CA SER A 16 5.33 -10.92 5.78
C SER A 16 6.37 -10.11 5.02
N VAL A 17 7.25 -9.45 5.77
CA VAL A 17 8.31 -8.62 5.20
C VAL A 17 9.61 -8.91 5.94
N SER A 18 10.73 -8.45 5.38
CA SER A 18 12.05 -8.73 5.92
C SER A 18 12.83 -7.46 6.21
N TYR A 19 13.62 -7.52 7.25
CA TYR A 19 14.59 -6.47 7.57
C TYR A 19 15.69 -7.09 8.39
N ASN A 20 16.95 -6.90 7.97
CA ASN A 20 18.13 -7.41 8.70
C ASN A 20 18.01 -8.91 8.99
N GLU A 21 17.64 -9.68 7.97
CA GLU A 21 17.51 -11.15 8.06
C GLU A 21 16.46 -11.61 9.07
N LYS A 22 15.55 -10.71 9.45
CA LYS A 22 14.43 -11.06 10.30
C LYS A 22 13.15 -10.89 9.51
N ASN A 23 12.16 -11.72 9.84
CA ASN A 23 10.86 -11.64 9.21
C ASN A 23 9.88 -11.00 10.17
N PHE A 24 9.12 -10.04 9.67
CA PHE A 24 8.10 -9.35 10.45
C PHE A 24 6.75 -9.60 9.80
N LEU A 25 5.74 -9.76 10.64
CA LEU A 25 4.37 -9.95 10.19
C LEU A 25 3.57 -8.72 10.62
N PHE A 26 3.11 -7.97 9.64
CA PHE A 26 2.34 -6.75 9.93
C PHE A 26 0.89 -6.92 9.53
N ASN A 27 0.00 -6.37 10.31
CA ASN A 27 -1.39 -6.23 9.88
C ASN A 27 -1.45 -5.20 8.77
N PRO A 28 -2.35 -5.37 7.80
CA PRO A 28 -2.45 -4.37 6.73
C PRO A 28 -2.61 -2.94 7.24
N GLU A 29 -3.33 -2.76 8.33
CA GLU A 29 -3.55 -1.43 8.89
C GLU A 29 -2.27 -0.74 9.33
N GLU A 30 -1.23 -1.52 9.60
CA GLU A 30 0.05 -0.96 10.04
C GLU A 30 0.91 -0.47 8.89
N ILE A 31 0.57 -0.89 7.67
CA ILE A 31 1.37 -0.54 6.50
C ILE A 31 0.95 0.83 6.00
N ASP A 32 1.95 1.69 5.75
CA ASP A 32 1.69 3.03 5.27
C ASP A 32 1.62 3.07 3.75
N TYR A 33 2.64 2.55 3.08
CA TYR A 33 2.59 2.44 1.64
C TYR A 33 3.63 1.43 1.15
N VAL A 34 3.53 1.08 -0.12
CA VAL A 34 4.37 0.09 -0.77
C VAL A 34 4.95 0.71 -2.03
N GLU A 35 6.23 0.45 -2.28
CA GLU A 35 6.92 0.99 -3.45
C GLU A 35 7.67 -0.12 -4.16
N ALA A 36 7.52 -0.18 -5.48
CA ALA A 36 8.35 -1.06 -6.31
C ALA A 36 9.46 -0.23 -6.91
N ASN A 37 10.70 -0.66 -6.71
CA ASN A 37 11.85 0.07 -7.20
C ASN A 37 12.97 -0.91 -7.50
N ASP A 38 13.52 -0.81 -8.71
CA ASP A 38 14.68 -1.61 -9.11
C ASP A 38 14.46 -3.11 -8.89
N GLY A 39 13.27 -3.59 -9.28
CA GLY A 39 12.95 -5.00 -9.19
C GLY A 39 12.65 -5.49 -7.78
N LYS A 40 12.58 -4.60 -6.82
CA LYS A 40 12.29 -4.95 -5.44
C LYS A 40 11.02 -4.27 -4.98
N VAL A 41 10.36 -4.88 -4.00
CA VAL A 41 9.15 -4.32 -3.41
C VAL A 41 9.48 -3.94 -1.97
N PHE A 42 9.25 -2.68 -1.65
CA PHE A 42 9.51 -2.15 -0.32
C PHE A 42 8.20 -1.82 0.37
N VAL A 43 8.11 -2.18 1.64
CA VAL A 43 6.92 -1.94 2.46
C VAL A 43 7.34 -1.01 3.59
N TYR A 44 6.60 0.08 3.77
CA TYR A 44 6.92 1.11 4.76
C TYR A 44 5.95 1.04 5.93
N VAL A 45 6.52 0.89 7.13
CA VAL A 45 5.75 0.85 8.38
C VAL A 45 6.46 1.75 9.38
N LYS A 46 5.77 2.77 9.89
CA LYS A 46 6.33 3.69 10.88
C LYS A 46 7.68 4.26 10.46
N ARG A 47 7.78 4.61 9.19
CA ARG A 47 8.97 5.21 8.57
C ARG A 47 10.15 4.26 8.44
N GLU A 48 9.94 2.97 8.70
CA GLU A 48 10.96 1.96 8.46
C GLU A 48 10.67 1.28 7.13
N GLN A 49 11.74 0.95 6.42
CA GLN A 49 11.63 0.30 5.11
C GLN A 49 11.92 -1.18 5.27
N TYR A 50 10.99 -1.99 4.80
CA TYR A 50 11.13 -3.44 4.81
C TYR A 50 11.05 -3.94 3.36
N THR A 51 11.57 -5.14 3.09
CA THR A 51 11.46 -5.73 1.77
C THR A 51 10.44 -6.87 1.80
N GLY A 52 9.75 -7.03 0.69
CA GLY A 52 8.76 -8.11 0.56
C GLY A 52 8.99 -8.91 -0.71
N ALA A 53 8.74 -10.20 -0.64
CA ALA A 53 8.85 -11.10 -1.78
C ALA A 53 7.51 -11.21 -2.49
N PHE A 54 6.96 -10.07 -2.89
CA PHE A 54 5.65 -10.00 -3.53
C PHE A 54 5.77 -9.39 -4.91
N ARG A 55 4.77 -9.68 -5.73
CA ARG A 55 4.53 -8.89 -6.93
C ARG A 55 3.51 -7.81 -6.57
N MET A 56 3.62 -6.67 -7.23
CA MET A 56 2.74 -5.54 -6.92
C MET A 56 1.27 -5.88 -7.13
N GLY A 57 0.94 -6.61 -8.21
CA GLY A 57 -0.44 -7.00 -8.45
C GLY A 57 -0.98 -7.92 -7.38
N GLU A 58 -0.15 -8.83 -6.90
CA GLU A 58 -0.51 -9.75 -5.84
C GLU A 58 -0.80 -9.00 -4.54
N LEU A 59 0.05 -8.04 -4.22
CA LEU A 59 -0.09 -7.26 -3.02
C LEU A 59 -1.29 -6.31 -3.12
N GLU A 60 -1.54 -5.80 -4.31
CA GLU A 60 -2.71 -4.96 -4.56
C GLU A 60 -3.99 -5.71 -4.21
N GLU A 61 -4.09 -6.97 -4.63
CA GLU A 61 -5.26 -7.77 -4.33
C GLU A 61 -5.41 -8.04 -2.84
N LYS A 62 -4.30 -8.36 -2.19
CA LYS A 62 -4.34 -8.66 -0.76
C LYS A 62 -4.75 -7.46 0.08
N LEU A 63 -4.37 -6.27 -0.35
CA LEU A 63 -4.58 -5.06 0.43
C LEU A 63 -5.83 -4.28 0.03
N ALA A 64 -6.49 -4.67 -1.07
CA ALA A 64 -7.59 -3.89 -1.62
C ALA A 64 -8.70 -3.63 -0.59
N ARG A 65 -9.09 -4.67 0.14
CA ARG A 65 -10.22 -4.54 1.08
C ARG A 65 -9.86 -3.82 2.37
N PHE A 66 -8.59 -3.45 2.52
CA PHE A 66 -8.14 -2.73 3.72
C PHE A 66 -7.95 -1.25 3.46
N GLY A 67 -8.52 -0.75 2.36
CA GLY A 67 -8.45 0.68 2.08
C GLY A 67 -7.20 1.12 1.37
N PHE A 68 -6.53 0.19 0.70
CA PHE A 68 -5.35 0.53 -0.09
C PHE A 68 -5.73 0.84 -1.53
N PHE A 69 -4.98 1.72 -2.14
CA PHE A 69 -5.22 2.15 -3.50
C PHE A 69 -3.89 2.14 -4.26
N ARG A 70 -3.87 1.46 -5.41
CA ARG A 70 -2.68 1.46 -6.25
C ARG A 70 -2.70 2.73 -7.09
N CYS A 71 -2.07 3.76 -6.58
CA CYS A 71 -2.11 5.09 -7.19
C CYS A 71 -1.16 5.24 -8.35
N HIS A 72 -0.24 4.28 -8.52
CA HIS A 72 0.77 4.30 -9.56
C HIS A 72 1.21 2.86 -9.76
N ARG A 73 1.72 2.53 -10.94
CA ARG A 73 2.17 1.14 -11.15
C ARG A 73 3.20 0.70 -10.14
N SER A 74 3.95 1.66 -9.58
CA SER A 74 5.00 1.36 -8.61
C SER A 74 4.64 1.71 -7.18
N TYR A 75 3.41 2.13 -6.90
CA TYR A 75 3.03 2.54 -5.55
C TYR A 75 1.64 2.08 -5.18
N ILE A 76 1.52 1.58 -3.96
CA ILE A 76 0.21 1.25 -3.35
C ILE A 76 0.19 1.98 -2.02
N VAL A 77 -0.84 2.78 -1.76
CA VAL A 77 -0.91 3.59 -0.54
C VAL A 77 -2.10 3.19 0.31
N ASN A 78 -1.91 3.28 1.62
CA ASN A 78 -3.00 3.14 2.58
C ASN A 78 -3.74 4.47 2.61
N MET A 79 -4.94 4.50 2.04
CA MET A 79 -5.68 5.76 1.92
C MET A 79 -6.05 6.36 3.26
N GLN A 80 -6.14 5.55 4.31
CA GLN A 80 -6.43 6.08 5.64
C GLN A 80 -5.29 6.96 6.17
N LYS A 81 -4.11 6.84 5.58
CA LYS A 81 -2.94 7.59 6.02
C LYS A 81 -2.55 8.71 5.07
N VAL A 82 -3.28 8.86 3.98
CA VAL A 82 -3.06 9.97 3.06
C VAL A 82 -3.66 11.22 3.66
N VAL A 83 -2.85 12.27 3.80
CA VAL A 83 -3.28 13.51 4.44
C VAL A 83 -3.33 14.68 3.48
N GLU A 84 -2.71 14.55 2.31
CA GLU A 84 -2.67 15.68 1.39
C GLU A 84 -2.60 15.19 -0.05
N LEU A 85 -3.35 15.88 -0.91
CA LEU A 85 -3.28 15.69 -2.34
C LEU A 85 -2.64 16.93 -2.91
N VAL A 86 -1.44 16.79 -3.49
CA VAL A 86 -0.68 17.92 -4.00
C VAL A 86 -0.86 18.00 -5.50
N LYS A 87 -1.33 19.15 -5.97
CA LYS A 87 -1.50 19.39 -7.38
C LYS A 87 -0.29 20.16 -7.91
N TRP A 88 0.44 19.53 -8.82
CA TRP A 88 1.60 20.17 -9.45
C TRP A 88 1.24 20.91 -10.72
N THR A 89 0.40 20.25 -11.54
CA THR A 89 -0.13 20.84 -12.76
C THR A 89 -1.55 20.30 -12.93
N ARG A 90 -2.21 20.68 -14.03
CA ARG A 90 -3.55 20.18 -14.33
C ARG A 90 -3.61 18.65 -14.34
N ASN A 91 -2.52 18.02 -14.79
CA ASN A 91 -2.52 16.57 -14.96
C ASN A 91 -1.45 15.86 -14.12
N SER A 92 -0.94 16.51 -13.09
CA SER A 92 0.15 15.96 -12.29
C SER A 92 -0.13 16.16 -10.81
N TYR A 93 -0.29 15.08 -10.09
CA TYR A 93 -0.63 15.08 -8.67
C TYR A 93 0.28 14.14 -7.91
N SER A 94 0.43 14.40 -6.62
CA SER A 94 1.12 13.50 -5.69
C SER A 94 0.29 13.36 -4.43
N LEU A 95 0.52 12.25 -3.72
CA LEU A 95 -0.11 12.02 -2.43
C LEU A 95 0.95 12.12 -1.35
N ARG A 96 0.58 12.70 -0.22
CA ARG A 96 1.44 12.73 0.95
C ARG A 96 0.76 12.02 2.10
N LEU A 97 1.55 11.25 2.82
CA LEU A 97 1.04 10.43 3.90
C LEU A 97 1.55 10.96 5.23
N SER A 98 0.76 10.74 6.26
CA SER A 98 1.14 11.08 7.63
C SER A 98 2.45 10.36 7.98
N GLY A 99 3.43 11.11 8.46
CA GLY A 99 4.74 10.56 8.77
C GLY A 99 5.70 10.59 7.61
N TYR A 100 5.23 10.92 6.40
CA TYR A 100 6.04 10.95 5.19
C TYR A 100 5.80 12.25 4.43
N GLU A 101 5.67 13.34 5.17
CA GLU A 101 5.25 14.61 4.57
C GLU A 101 6.26 15.17 3.57
N LYS A 102 7.49 14.67 3.59
CA LYS A 102 8.50 15.11 2.64
C LYS A 102 8.63 14.19 1.43
N THR A 103 7.79 13.17 1.35
CA THR A 103 7.81 12.21 0.25
C THR A 103 6.58 12.44 -0.61
N ASP A 104 6.82 12.68 -1.90
CA ASP A 104 5.72 12.85 -2.85
C ASP A 104 5.49 11.53 -3.56
N VAL A 105 4.39 10.85 -3.21
CA VAL A 105 4.03 9.59 -3.84
C VAL A 105 3.25 9.93 -5.10
N PRO A 106 3.76 9.55 -6.28
CA PRO A 106 3.13 9.96 -7.53
C PRO A 106 1.77 9.31 -7.74
N LEU A 107 0.86 10.07 -8.32
CA LEU A 107 -0.45 9.58 -8.71
C LEU A 107 -0.44 9.53 -10.24
N SER A 108 -0.57 8.34 -10.81
CA SER A 108 -0.51 8.23 -12.26
C SER A 108 -1.73 8.89 -12.89
N LYS A 109 -1.54 9.36 -14.11
CA LYS A 109 -2.55 10.14 -14.80
C LYS A 109 -3.87 9.40 -14.92
N GLY A 110 -3.80 8.10 -15.19
CA GLY A 110 -5.02 7.29 -15.32
C GLY A 110 -5.75 7.09 -14.01
N LYS A 111 -5.09 7.36 -12.87
CA LYS A 111 -5.70 7.17 -11.56
C LYS A 111 -6.28 8.44 -10.97
N ILE A 112 -6.00 9.59 -11.58
CA ILE A 112 -6.50 10.87 -11.08
C ILE A 112 -8.03 10.88 -11.09
N GLN A 113 -8.62 10.43 -12.18
CA GLN A 113 -10.07 10.45 -12.32
C GLN A 113 -10.73 9.48 -11.34
N GLU A 114 -10.11 8.32 -11.15
CA GLU A 114 -10.62 7.33 -10.21
C GLU A 114 -10.63 7.89 -8.78
N LEU A 115 -9.53 8.52 -8.39
CA LEU A 115 -9.43 9.11 -7.06
C LEU A 115 -10.39 10.28 -6.90
N ARG A 116 -10.55 11.07 -7.97
CA ARG A 116 -11.46 12.22 -7.96
C ARG A 116 -12.91 11.78 -7.72
N SER A 117 -13.30 10.65 -8.31
CA SER A 117 -14.66 10.17 -8.12
C SER A 117 -14.89 9.64 -6.72
N MET A 118 -13.83 9.20 -6.04
CA MET A 118 -13.97 8.73 -4.67
C MET A 118 -13.97 9.85 -3.65
N TYR A 119 -13.24 10.93 -3.88
CA TYR A 119 -13.03 11.98 -2.89
C TYR A 119 -13.45 13.37 -3.35
N GLU A 120 -14.01 13.52 -4.53
CA GLU A 120 -14.62 14.77 -5.00
C GLU A 120 -13.72 15.99 -4.87
N PHE A 121 -12.67 16.03 -5.64
CA PHE A 121 -11.78 17.20 -5.66
C PHE A 121 -11.62 17.78 -7.06
#